data_2c0f3bcd01709e812db376a21f93be66
#
_entry.id   2c0f3bcd01709e812db376a21f93be66
#
_cell.length_a   1.000
_cell.length_b   1.000
_cell.length_c   1.000
_cell.angle_alpha   90.00
_cell.angle_beta   90.00
_cell.angle_gamma   90.00
#
_symmetry.space_group_name_H-M   'P 1'
#
loop_
_entity.id
_entity.type
_entity.pdbx_description
1 polymer ?
#
loop_
_entity_poly.entity_id
_entity_poly.type
_entity_poly.pdbx_seq_one_letter_code
_entity_poly.pdbx_strand_id
1 'polypeptide(L)'
;FPSPDNIESKVRIVNINGYYDKGKSRQNRAEAQAVVDEIARRLRSEELRKKSIGVVTFSIVQQALIEDLLSDLFIFHPELETLALECDEPLFIKNLENVQGDERDVILFSVGYGPDAEGRVSMNFGPLNRVGGERRLNVAVSRARYEMIIYSTLRSDMIDLNRTSSIGVAGLKRFLEYAEKGTRNTINSVTAQSTETAASIENIIADKLRSLGYTVHTDIGCSGYKIDIGIVDTENTSNYQLGIICDGKNYKRTKTARDREIVQNNVLKALGWDIYRIWTMDWWEKPDEVIAAIQEAIARKKSSKVNAQTTTTTEIDSAPMTAEKESVNKESTDKEKITKEEPIKEESIKEAVPT
;
A
#
# COMPACT_ATOMS: atom_id res chain seq x y z
N PHE A 1 2.39 5.75 -5.73
CA PHE A 1 2.20 5.61 -7.18
C PHE A 1 0.79 5.13 -7.48
N PRO A 2 0.18 5.49 -8.62
CA PRO A 2 -1.13 4.99 -9.01
C PRO A 2 -1.06 3.49 -9.34
N SER A 3 -2.11 2.73 -8.98
CA SER A 3 -2.25 1.31 -9.34
C SER A 3 -3.37 1.13 -10.37
N PRO A 4 -3.19 0.30 -11.41
CA PRO A 4 -4.25 0.00 -12.36
C PRO A 4 -5.31 -0.95 -11.79
N ASP A 5 -4.96 -1.77 -10.81
CA ASP A 5 -5.83 -2.82 -10.28
C ASP A 5 -6.69 -2.37 -9.10
N ASN A 6 -6.66 -1.06 -8.78
CA ASN A 6 -7.40 -0.56 -7.64
C ASN A 6 -7.75 0.92 -7.77
N ILE A 7 -8.94 1.20 -8.27
CA ILE A 7 -9.47 2.56 -8.41
C ILE A 7 -9.84 3.15 -7.05
N GLU A 8 -10.33 2.31 -6.13
CA GLU A 8 -10.67 2.73 -4.78
C GLU A 8 -9.46 2.61 -3.84
N SER A 9 -9.34 3.56 -2.92
CA SER A 9 -8.30 3.48 -1.89
C SER A 9 -8.51 2.25 -1.03
N LYS A 10 -7.45 1.47 -0.83
CA LYS A 10 -7.42 0.40 0.16
C LYS A 10 -7.03 0.90 1.57
N VAL A 11 -6.99 2.21 1.75
CA VAL A 11 -6.88 2.84 3.08
C VAL A 11 -8.28 3.24 3.51
N ARG A 12 -8.77 2.67 4.60
CA ARG A 12 -10.09 2.95 5.17
C ARG A 12 -10.03 3.13 6.67
N ILE A 13 -10.96 3.89 7.21
CA ILE A 13 -11.10 4.09 8.65
C ILE A 13 -12.37 3.41 9.15
N VAL A 14 -12.24 2.76 10.30
CA VAL A 14 -13.35 2.24 11.10
C VAL A 14 -13.46 3.11 12.34
N ASN A 15 -14.50 3.93 12.40
CA ASN A 15 -14.77 4.76 13.55
C ASN A 15 -15.28 3.91 14.71
N ILE A 16 -14.56 3.93 15.82
CA ILE A 16 -14.86 3.16 17.02
C ILE A 16 -15.54 4.05 18.07
N ASN A 17 -16.62 3.56 18.65
CA ASN A 17 -17.25 4.19 19.79
C ASN A 17 -16.49 3.79 21.06
N GLY A 18 -15.80 4.73 21.67
CA GLY A 18 -14.99 4.51 22.86
C GLY A 18 -14.30 5.78 23.31
N TYR A 19 -13.46 5.65 24.30
CA TYR A 19 -12.68 6.76 24.83
C TYR A 19 -11.23 6.34 25.13
N TYR A 20 -10.36 7.31 25.14
CA TYR A 20 -8.97 7.17 25.55
C TYR A 20 -8.82 7.47 27.05
N ASP A 21 -8.39 6.46 27.83
CA ASP A 21 -8.17 6.64 29.27
C ASP A 21 -6.85 7.38 29.57
N LYS A 22 -6.88 8.68 29.37
CA LYS A 22 -5.70 9.55 29.48
C LYS A 22 -5.10 9.60 30.89
N GLY A 23 -5.94 9.49 31.90
CA GLY A 23 -5.56 9.75 33.30
C GLY A 23 -4.95 8.56 34.03
N LYS A 24 -5.20 7.34 33.57
CA LYS A 24 -4.84 6.09 34.26
C LYS A 24 -4.01 5.17 33.37
N SER A 25 -4.67 4.34 32.57
CA SER A 25 -4.04 3.30 31.78
C SER A 25 -3.34 3.82 30.52
N ARG A 26 -3.73 4.97 30.01
CA ARG A 26 -3.28 5.52 28.71
C ARG A 26 -3.57 4.59 27.53
N GLN A 27 -4.69 3.91 27.60
CA GLN A 27 -5.14 2.90 26.64
C GLN A 27 -6.48 3.30 26.03
N ASN A 28 -6.74 2.75 24.84
CA ASN A 28 -8.04 2.76 24.19
C ASN A 28 -8.51 1.31 24.00
N ARG A 29 -9.22 0.80 25.01
CA ARG A 29 -9.64 -0.61 25.02
C ARG A 29 -10.61 -0.94 23.88
N ALA A 30 -11.47 0.00 23.50
CA ALA A 30 -12.43 -0.22 22.42
C ALA A 30 -11.74 -0.40 21.07
N GLU A 31 -10.71 0.42 20.78
CA GLU A 31 -9.89 0.22 19.56
C GLU A 31 -9.11 -1.10 19.60
N ALA A 32 -8.50 -1.43 20.74
CA ALA A 32 -7.73 -2.66 20.90
C ALA A 32 -8.61 -3.89 20.66
N GLN A 33 -9.83 -3.91 21.25
CA GLN A 33 -10.78 -5.02 21.04
C GLN A 33 -11.18 -5.14 19.57
N ALA A 34 -11.50 -4.03 18.90
CA ALA A 34 -11.89 -4.05 17.50
C ALA A 34 -10.75 -4.57 16.57
N VAL A 35 -9.50 -4.28 16.90
CA VAL A 35 -8.34 -4.84 16.19
C VAL A 35 -8.25 -6.35 16.39
N VAL A 36 -8.40 -6.83 17.62
CA VAL A 36 -8.36 -8.27 17.93
C VAL A 36 -9.51 -9.01 17.27
N ASP A 37 -10.72 -8.44 17.28
CA ASP A 37 -11.89 -9.00 16.60
C ASP A 37 -11.67 -9.12 15.09
N GLU A 38 -11.01 -8.13 14.47
CA GLU A 38 -10.66 -8.19 13.05
C GLU A 38 -9.60 -9.26 12.76
N ILE A 39 -8.59 -9.41 13.62
CA ILE A 39 -7.62 -10.50 13.50
C ILE A 39 -8.35 -11.85 13.54
N ALA A 40 -9.23 -12.07 14.53
CA ALA A 40 -10.01 -13.30 14.66
C ALA A 40 -10.88 -13.56 13.42
N ARG A 41 -11.54 -12.51 12.90
CA ARG A 41 -12.35 -12.60 11.67
C ARG A 41 -11.53 -13.04 10.47
N ARG A 42 -10.33 -12.46 10.31
CA ARG A 42 -9.43 -12.78 9.19
C ARG A 42 -8.88 -14.20 9.30
N LEU A 43 -8.48 -14.63 10.47
CA LEU A 43 -7.98 -15.98 10.69
C LEU A 43 -9.06 -17.05 10.41
N ARG A 44 -10.32 -16.79 10.74
CA ARG A 44 -11.45 -17.70 10.45
C ARG A 44 -11.81 -17.78 8.97
N SER A 45 -11.50 -16.75 8.19
CA SER A 45 -11.81 -16.72 6.76
C SER A 45 -10.66 -17.28 5.94
N GLU A 46 -10.89 -18.36 5.20
CA GLU A 46 -9.88 -18.98 4.33
C GLU A 46 -9.33 -18.02 3.28
N GLU A 47 -10.18 -17.15 2.73
CA GLU A 47 -9.78 -16.17 1.72
C GLU A 47 -8.93 -15.06 2.33
N LEU A 48 -9.35 -14.50 3.47
CA LEU A 48 -8.66 -13.37 4.11
C LEU A 48 -7.35 -13.79 4.79
N ARG A 49 -7.25 -15.04 5.25
CA ARG A 49 -6.05 -15.61 5.87
C ARG A 49 -4.88 -15.75 4.90
N LYS A 50 -5.13 -15.77 3.58
CA LYS A 50 -4.07 -15.75 2.56
C LYS A 50 -3.26 -14.45 2.54
N LYS A 51 -3.73 -13.41 3.23
CA LYS A 51 -3.06 -12.12 3.35
C LYS A 51 -2.40 -12.02 4.72
N SER A 52 -1.10 -11.73 4.72
CA SER A 52 -0.36 -11.51 5.96
C SER A 52 -0.84 -10.26 6.71
N ILE A 53 -0.83 -10.32 8.05
CA ILE A 53 -1.40 -9.29 8.93
C ILE A 53 -0.30 -8.69 9.80
N GLY A 54 -0.26 -7.37 9.90
CA GLY A 54 0.50 -6.65 10.89
C GLY A 54 -0.37 -5.63 11.63
N VAL A 55 -0.07 -5.42 12.91
CA VAL A 55 -0.71 -4.37 13.72
C VAL A 55 0.29 -3.29 14.03
N VAL A 56 -0.10 -2.04 13.81
CA VAL A 56 0.71 -0.87 14.14
C VAL A 56 -0.05 0.02 15.11
N THR A 57 0.61 0.40 16.21
CA THR A 57 0.04 1.29 17.24
C THR A 57 0.89 2.54 17.42
N PHE A 58 0.30 3.62 17.94
CA PHE A 58 1.05 4.83 18.27
C PHE A 58 1.89 4.70 19.55
N SER A 59 1.45 3.88 20.51
CA SER A 59 2.09 3.77 21.81
C SER A 59 2.39 2.32 22.18
N ILE A 60 3.45 2.13 22.96
CA ILE A 60 3.81 0.82 23.52
C ILE A 60 2.75 0.28 24.48
N VAL A 61 2.01 1.18 25.16
CA VAL A 61 0.94 0.80 26.09
C VAL A 61 -0.27 0.23 25.32
N GLN A 62 -0.61 0.80 24.18
CA GLN A 62 -1.65 0.26 23.30
C GLN A 62 -1.23 -1.06 22.64
N GLN A 63 0.06 -1.17 22.28
CA GLN A 63 0.64 -2.42 21.77
C GLN A 63 0.45 -3.53 22.79
N ALA A 64 0.91 -3.34 24.03
CA ALA A 64 0.80 -4.35 25.09
C ALA A 64 -0.66 -4.77 25.35
N LEU A 65 -1.59 -3.82 25.35
CA LEU A 65 -3.02 -4.13 25.50
C LEU A 65 -3.55 -5.04 24.38
N ILE A 66 -3.14 -4.79 23.14
CA ILE A 66 -3.57 -5.62 22.00
C ILE A 66 -2.93 -7.02 22.11
N GLU A 67 -1.65 -7.09 22.52
CA GLU A 67 -0.95 -8.36 22.76
C GLU A 67 -1.64 -9.18 23.86
N ASP A 68 -2.01 -8.55 24.98
CA ASP A 68 -2.75 -9.20 26.08
C ASP A 68 -4.10 -9.73 25.60
N LEU A 69 -4.91 -8.91 24.93
CA LEU A 69 -6.23 -9.30 24.42
C LEU A 69 -6.14 -10.40 23.35
N LEU A 70 -5.10 -10.40 22.53
CA LEU A 70 -4.87 -11.44 21.53
C LEU A 70 -4.45 -12.75 22.21
N SER A 71 -3.62 -12.68 23.23
CA SER A 71 -3.24 -13.86 24.05
C SER A 71 -4.46 -14.47 24.73
N ASP A 72 -5.31 -13.63 25.32
CA ASP A 72 -6.60 -14.10 25.90
C ASP A 72 -7.46 -14.80 24.83
N LEU A 73 -7.57 -14.20 23.63
CA LEU A 73 -8.32 -14.81 22.53
C LEU A 73 -7.77 -16.20 22.16
N PHE A 74 -6.46 -16.36 22.08
CA PHE A 74 -5.82 -17.63 21.73
C PHE A 74 -5.95 -18.70 22.83
N ILE A 75 -6.00 -18.29 24.11
CA ILE A 75 -6.31 -19.21 25.22
C ILE A 75 -7.73 -19.77 25.07
N PHE A 76 -8.72 -18.94 24.71
CA PHE A 76 -10.10 -19.40 24.52
C PHE A 76 -10.34 -20.08 23.16
N HIS A 77 -9.50 -19.79 22.16
CA HIS A 77 -9.61 -20.25 20.78
C HIS A 77 -8.25 -20.74 20.24
N PRO A 78 -7.72 -21.88 20.74
CA PRO A 78 -6.38 -22.38 20.32
C PRO A 78 -6.29 -22.68 18.83
N GLU A 79 -7.43 -22.94 18.17
CA GLU A 79 -7.49 -23.14 16.73
C GLU A 79 -7.04 -21.88 15.95
N LEU A 80 -7.29 -20.68 16.48
CA LEU A 80 -6.89 -19.44 15.84
C LEU A 80 -5.38 -19.21 15.96
N GLU A 81 -4.76 -19.62 17.06
CA GLU A 81 -3.31 -19.56 17.23
C GLU A 81 -2.62 -20.45 16.20
N THR A 82 -3.11 -21.69 16.05
CA THR A 82 -2.59 -22.62 15.03
C THR A 82 -2.67 -22.01 13.63
N LEU A 83 -3.83 -21.44 13.26
CA LEU A 83 -4.02 -20.78 11.97
C LEU A 83 -3.12 -19.54 11.79
N ALA A 84 -2.81 -18.81 12.85
CA ALA A 84 -1.90 -17.68 12.80
C ALA A 84 -0.44 -18.12 12.58
N LEU A 85 -0.06 -19.28 13.12
CA LEU A 85 1.29 -19.86 12.98
C LEU A 85 1.50 -20.52 11.61
N GLU A 86 0.43 -20.98 10.95
CA GLU A 86 0.48 -21.55 9.60
C GLU A 86 0.69 -20.50 8.49
N CYS A 87 0.57 -19.20 8.81
CA CYS A 87 0.81 -18.15 7.83
C CYS A 87 2.31 -18.04 7.47
N ASP A 88 2.63 -17.92 6.19
CA ASP A 88 4.02 -17.78 5.70
C ASP A 88 4.76 -16.60 6.36
N GLU A 89 4.06 -15.51 6.61
CA GLU A 89 4.57 -14.34 7.32
C GLU A 89 3.84 -14.20 8.67
N PRO A 90 4.54 -14.37 9.82
CA PRO A 90 3.89 -14.34 11.14
C PRO A 90 3.26 -12.97 11.44
N LEU A 91 2.12 -12.99 12.15
CA LEU A 91 1.49 -11.81 12.69
C LEU A 91 2.48 -11.03 13.55
N PHE A 92 2.54 -9.72 13.40
CA PHE A 92 3.27 -8.86 14.33
C PHE A 92 2.37 -7.79 14.94
N ILE A 93 2.70 -7.35 16.15
CA ILE A 93 2.11 -6.17 16.81
C ILE A 93 3.28 -5.25 17.19
N LYS A 94 3.36 -4.06 16.60
CA LYS A 94 4.48 -3.13 16.77
C LYS A 94 3.97 -1.71 16.94
N ASN A 95 4.79 -0.86 17.58
CA ASN A 95 4.50 0.56 17.67
C ASN A 95 5.25 1.37 16.61
N LEU A 96 4.96 2.69 16.52
CA LEU A 96 5.58 3.59 15.54
C LEU A 96 7.12 3.64 15.57
N GLU A 97 7.73 3.29 16.70
CA GLU A 97 9.18 3.36 16.86
C GLU A 97 9.87 2.07 16.40
N ASN A 98 9.14 0.92 16.42
CA ASN A 98 9.69 -0.41 16.17
C ASN A 98 9.25 -1.03 14.84
N VAL A 99 8.34 -0.41 14.09
CA VAL A 99 7.78 -0.95 12.84
C VAL A 99 8.69 -0.75 11.63
N GLN A 100 9.84 -0.12 11.79
CA GLN A 100 10.76 0.12 10.69
C GLN A 100 11.34 -1.19 10.15
N GLY A 101 11.23 -1.39 8.84
CA GLY A 101 11.74 -2.59 8.14
C GLY A 101 10.72 -3.71 7.97
N ASP A 102 9.61 -3.67 8.71
CA ASP A 102 8.55 -4.67 8.59
C ASP A 102 7.44 -4.20 7.65
N GLU A 103 6.85 -5.13 6.93
CA GLU A 103 5.70 -4.89 6.07
C GLU A 103 4.79 -6.12 6.05
N ARG A 104 3.50 -5.94 5.80
CA ARG A 104 2.52 -7.02 5.60
C ARG A 104 1.53 -6.62 4.52
N ASP A 105 0.80 -7.60 4.00
CA ASP A 105 -0.26 -7.34 3.04
C ASP A 105 -1.32 -6.42 3.62
N VAL A 106 -1.69 -6.66 4.87
CA VAL A 106 -2.71 -5.89 5.59
C VAL A 106 -2.13 -5.33 6.87
N ILE A 107 -2.28 -4.02 7.05
CA ILE A 107 -1.94 -3.33 8.30
C ILE A 107 -3.22 -2.88 9.00
N LEU A 108 -3.40 -3.35 10.24
CA LEU A 108 -4.41 -2.85 11.16
C LEU A 108 -3.76 -1.77 12.03
N PHE A 109 -4.24 -0.55 11.90
CA PHE A 109 -3.61 0.62 12.50
C PHE A 109 -4.47 1.13 13.65
N SER A 110 -4.02 0.95 14.91
CA SER A 110 -4.69 1.51 16.08
C SER A 110 -4.08 2.83 16.47
N VAL A 111 -4.86 3.90 16.41
CA VAL A 111 -4.42 5.25 16.83
C VAL A 111 -4.20 5.29 18.34
N GLY A 112 -5.06 4.65 19.11
CA GLY A 112 -4.96 4.55 20.56
C GLY A 112 -5.24 5.85 21.32
N TYR A 113 -5.12 7.00 20.66
CA TYR A 113 -5.48 8.31 21.18
C TYR A 113 -6.84 8.75 20.69
N GLY A 114 -7.58 9.48 21.53
CA GLY A 114 -8.91 9.93 21.19
C GLY A 114 -9.49 10.87 22.23
N PRO A 115 -10.82 11.11 22.20
CA PRO A 115 -11.52 11.83 23.25
C PRO A 115 -11.44 11.06 24.57
N ASP A 116 -11.31 11.78 25.68
CA ASP A 116 -11.46 11.23 27.02
C ASP A 116 -12.94 10.95 27.34
N ALA A 117 -13.24 10.47 28.56
CA ALA A 117 -14.61 10.18 28.99
C ALA A 117 -15.54 11.41 28.97
N GLU A 118 -14.97 12.63 29.03
CA GLU A 118 -15.67 13.88 28.90
C GLU A 118 -15.71 14.46 27.51
N GLY A 119 -15.22 13.71 26.50
CA GLY A 119 -15.21 14.10 25.09
C GLY A 119 -14.09 15.08 24.70
N ARG A 120 -13.12 15.35 25.59
CA ARG A 120 -12.02 16.30 25.33
C ARG A 120 -10.86 15.59 24.64
N VAL A 121 -10.34 16.19 23.58
CA VAL A 121 -9.17 15.67 22.85
C VAL A 121 -7.90 16.43 23.22
N SER A 122 -6.87 15.68 23.58
CA SER A 122 -5.53 16.20 23.82
C SER A 122 -4.75 16.29 22.51
N MET A 123 -4.03 17.39 22.28
CA MET A 123 -3.14 17.52 21.12
C MET A 123 -1.75 16.89 21.36
N ASN A 124 -1.61 16.07 22.38
CA ASN A 124 -0.40 15.27 22.63
C ASN A 124 -0.63 13.82 22.19
N PHE A 125 -0.03 13.47 21.07
CA PHE A 125 -0.05 12.15 20.43
C PHE A 125 1.31 11.44 20.56
N GLY A 126 1.97 11.62 21.70
CA GLY A 126 3.20 10.93 22.07
C GLY A 126 4.35 11.12 21.05
N PRO A 127 4.78 10.06 20.37
CA PRO A 127 5.90 10.11 19.41
C PRO A 127 5.72 11.12 18.28
N LEU A 128 4.48 11.44 17.90
CA LEU A 128 4.22 12.40 16.80
C LEU A 128 4.49 13.84 17.17
N ASN A 129 4.43 14.18 18.45
CA ASN A 129 4.73 15.54 18.91
C ASN A 129 6.23 15.82 19.02
N ARG A 130 7.06 14.76 18.98
CA ARG A 130 8.52 14.89 19.05
C ARG A 130 9.12 15.21 17.68
N VAL A 131 10.35 15.73 17.67
CA VAL A 131 11.11 15.93 16.44
C VAL A 131 11.22 14.63 15.64
N GLY A 132 10.93 14.67 14.35
CA GLY A 132 10.87 13.47 13.48
C GLY A 132 9.59 12.67 13.60
N GLY A 133 8.55 13.18 14.28
CA GLY A 133 7.24 12.53 14.39
C GLY A 133 6.58 12.29 13.02
N GLU A 134 6.75 13.23 12.09
CA GLU A 134 6.30 13.11 10.70
C GLU A 134 6.97 11.97 9.95
N ARG A 135 8.24 11.70 10.24
CA ARG A 135 8.98 10.59 9.62
C ARG A 135 8.50 9.24 10.15
N ARG A 136 8.26 9.14 11.48
CA ARG A 136 7.70 7.93 12.09
C ARG A 136 6.32 7.61 11.51
N LEU A 137 5.45 8.61 11.38
CA LEU A 137 4.15 8.44 10.75
C LEU A 137 4.30 7.96 9.30
N ASN A 138 5.18 8.60 8.52
CA ASN A 138 5.42 8.23 7.12
C ASN A 138 5.90 6.77 6.99
N VAL A 139 6.80 6.34 7.86
CA VAL A 139 7.24 4.94 7.91
C VAL A 139 6.06 4.01 8.19
N ALA A 140 5.22 4.31 9.18
CA ALA A 140 4.10 3.46 9.57
C ALA A 140 3.01 3.36 8.49
N VAL A 141 2.63 4.49 7.86
CA VAL A 141 1.58 4.49 6.82
C VAL A 141 2.03 3.85 5.50
N SER A 142 3.32 3.57 5.35
CA SER A 142 3.88 2.89 4.18
C SER A 142 4.13 1.38 4.40
N ARG A 143 3.66 0.79 5.50
CA ARG A 143 3.91 -0.62 5.84
C ARG A 143 2.92 -1.61 5.23
N ALA A 144 1.79 -1.15 4.72
CA ALA A 144 0.81 -2.00 4.06
C ALA A 144 1.17 -2.20 2.58
N ARG A 145 1.31 -3.44 2.14
CA ARG A 145 1.48 -3.78 0.72
C ARG A 145 0.16 -3.73 -0.05
N TYR A 146 -0.94 -4.09 0.61
CA TYR A 146 -2.25 -4.26 -0.04
C TYR A 146 -3.36 -3.41 0.59
N GLU A 147 -3.59 -3.49 1.90
CA GLU A 147 -4.70 -2.82 2.58
C GLU A 147 -4.25 -2.23 3.92
N MET A 148 -4.75 -1.05 4.26
CA MET A 148 -4.61 -0.45 5.59
C MET A 148 -5.97 -0.11 6.17
N ILE A 149 -6.24 -0.63 7.37
CA ILE A 149 -7.47 -0.37 8.10
C ILE A 149 -7.13 0.36 9.39
N ILE A 150 -7.65 1.57 9.53
CA ILE A 150 -7.41 2.41 10.69
C ILE A 150 -8.58 2.24 11.65
N TYR A 151 -8.31 1.80 12.87
CA TYR A 151 -9.25 1.75 13.97
C TYR A 151 -9.02 2.98 14.85
N SER A 152 -10.01 3.84 14.97
CA SER A 152 -9.84 5.09 15.67
C SER A 152 -11.13 5.59 16.32
N THR A 153 -11.00 6.07 17.56
CA THR A 153 -12.00 6.91 18.22
C THR A 153 -11.78 8.38 17.88
N LEU A 154 -10.60 8.74 17.35
CA LEU A 154 -10.23 10.07 16.92
C LEU A 154 -10.60 10.29 15.45
N ARG A 155 -11.29 11.39 15.16
CA ARG A 155 -11.58 11.84 13.79
C ARG A 155 -10.72 13.05 13.42
N SER A 156 -10.55 13.27 12.13
CA SER A 156 -9.73 14.36 11.62
C SER A 156 -10.21 15.75 12.07
N ASP A 157 -11.52 15.96 12.19
CA ASP A 157 -12.14 17.20 12.64
C ASP A 157 -11.86 17.54 14.10
N MET A 158 -11.56 16.52 14.93
CA MET A 158 -11.21 16.70 16.34
C MET A 158 -9.77 17.20 16.56
N ILE A 159 -8.92 17.20 15.53
CA ILE A 159 -7.54 17.66 15.61
C ILE A 159 -7.50 19.17 15.30
N ASP A 160 -7.25 19.99 16.32
CA ASP A 160 -7.10 21.44 16.19
C ASP A 160 -5.62 21.82 16.06
N LEU A 161 -5.21 22.18 14.84
CA LEU A 161 -3.85 22.58 14.54
C LEU A 161 -3.44 23.94 15.13
N ASN A 162 -4.39 24.76 15.61
CA ASN A 162 -4.08 26.00 16.32
C ASN A 162 -3.52 25.74 17.73
N ARG A 163 -3.76 24.53 18.26
CA ARG A 163 -3.30 24.09 19.59
C ARG A 163 -1.98 23.32 19.57
N THR A 164 -1.37 23.14 18.40
CA THR A 164 -0.11 22.41 18.26
C THR A 164 0.67 22.90 17.04
N SER A 165 1.99 23.00 17.18
CA SER A 165 2.90 23.31 16.09
C SER A 165 3.58 22.06 15.50
N SER A 166 3.18 20.85 15.93
CA SER A 166 3.83 19.60 15.51
C SER A 166 3.46 19.25 14.07
N ILE A 167 4.48 19.09 13.23
CA ILE A 167 4.35 18.63 11.83
C ILE A 167 3.78 17.20 11.80
N GLY A 168 4.18 16.35 12.76
CA GLY A 168 3.67 14.98 12.87
C GLY A 168 2.17 14.92 13.13
N VAL A 169 1.64 15.84 13.98
CA VAL A 169 0.21 15.95 14.26
C VAL A 169 -0.56 16.48 13.03
N ALA A 170 0.01 17.45 12.31
CA ALA A 170 -0.56 17.93 11.07
C ALA A 170 -0.60 16.81 9.99
N GLY A 171 0.44 15.97 9.95
CA GLY A 171 0.49 14.78 9.11
C GLY A 171 -0.61 13.77 9.47
N LEU A 172 -0.81 13.49 10.76
CA LEU A 172 -1.88 12.60 11.23
C LEU A 172 -3.27 13.12 10.81
N LYS A 173 -3.55 14.41 11.01
CA LYS A 173 -4.82 14.99 10.58
C LYS A 173 -5.09 14.75 9.10
N ARG A 174 -4.11 15.04 8.23
CA ARG A 174 -4.22 14.82 6.78
C ARG A 174 -4.41 13.33 6.43
N PHE A 175 -3.75 12.46 7.15
CA PHE A 175 -3.88 11.01 6.95
C PHE A 175 -5.28 10.51 7.31
N LEU A 176 -5.84 10.96 8.44
CA LEU A 176 -7.21 10.64 8.84
C LEU A 176 -8.23 11.23 7.84
N GLU A 177 -8.05 12.49 7.41
CA GLU A 177 -8.89 13.11 6.36
C GLU A 177 -8.88 12.30 5.06
N TYR A 178 -7.72 11.79 4.67
CA TYR A 178 -7.60 10.93 3.48
C TYR A 178 -8.36 9.61 3.68
N ALA A 179 -8.22 8.97 4.84
CA ALA A 179 -8.89 7.72 5.15
C ALA A 179 -10.42 7.86 5.27
N GLU A 180 -10.90 8.99 5.80
CA GLU A 180 -12.33 9.32 5.94
C GLU A 180 -13.00 9.63 4.61
N LYS A 181 -12.33 10.40 3.74
CA LYS A 181 -12.91 10.91 2.50
C LYS A 181 -12.69 9.99 1.30
N GLY A 182 -11.70 9.10 1.37
CA GLY A 182 -11.24 8.29 0.26
C GLY A 182 -10.56 9.12 -0.84
N THR A 183 -10.02 8.44 -1.83
CA THR A 183 -9.24 9.06 -2.92
C THR A 183 -10.06 10.06 -3.76
N ARG A 184 -11.36 9.80 -3.97
CA ARG A 184 -12.21 10.62 -4.83
C ARG A 184 -12.41 12.05 -4.31
N ASN A 185 -12.54 12.24 -3.00
CA ASN A 185 -12.78 13.56 -2.43
C ASN A 185 -11.50 14.38 -2.23
N THR A 186 -10.35 13.73 -2.12
CA THR A 186 -9.06 14.42 -2.05
C THR A 186 -8.69 15.05 -3.39
N ILE A 187 -9.03 14.41 -4.50
CA ILE A 187 -8.87 14.97 -5.85
C ILE A 187 -9.74 16.21 -6.03
N ASN A 188 -11.00 16.15 -5.60
CA ASN A 188 -11.94 17.28 -5.72
C ASN A 188 -11.56 18.48 -4.83
N SER A 189 -10.92 18.28 -3.67
CA SER A 189 -10.51 19.39 -2.80
C SER A 189 -9.22 20.08 -3.27
N VAL A 190 -8.36 19.39 -4.00
CA VAL A 190 -7.16 19.97 -4.62
C VAL A 190 -7.53 20.73 -5.91
N THR A 191 -8.55 20.25 -6.63
CA THR A 191 -9.06 20.93 -7.85
C THR A 191 -9.83 22.22 -7.53
N ALA A 192 -10.38 22.36 -6.32
CA ALA A 192 -11.10 23.57 -5.92
C ALA A 192 -10.20 24.82 -5.69
N GLN A 193 -8.86 24.66 -5.69
CA GLN A 193 -7.92 25.77 -5.54
C GLN A 193 -7.18 26.17 -6.83
N SER A 194 -7.43 25.51 -7.97
CA SER A 194 -6.89 25.94 -9.26
C SER A 194 -8.02 26.42 -10.16
N THR A 195 -8.26 27.73 -10.16
CA THR A 195 -9.16 28.47 -11.06
C THR A 195 -8.63 28.53 -12.53
N GLU A 196 -7.94 27.49 -12.99
CA GLU A 196 -7.54 27.32 -14.39
C GLU A 196 -8.17 26.06 -14.99
N THR A 197 -9.51 26.06 -15.08
CA THR A 197 -10.29 24.90 -15.53
C THR A 197 -10.85 25.07 -16.96
N ALA A 198 -10.20 25.84 -17.81
CA ALA A 198 -10.63 25.91 -19.21
C ALA A 198 -9.48 25.41 -20.11
N ALA A 199 -9.76 24.32 -20.85
CA ALA A 199 -9.00 23.85 -22.00
C ALA A 199 -7.59 23.24 -21.74
N SER A 200 -7.44 22.37 -20.74
CA SER A 200 -6.29 21.47 -20.77
C SER A 200 -6.57 20.33 -21.78
N ILE A 201 -5.54 19.91 -22.52
CA ILE A 201 -5.67 18.85 -23.52
C ILE A 201 -6.20 17.56 -22.90
N GLU A 202 -5.80 17.25 -21.67
CA GLU A 202 -6.24 16.08 -20.93
C GLU A 202 -7.75 16.07 -20.74
N ASN A 203 -8.35 17.23 -20.41
CA ASN A 203 -9.79 17.35 -20.24
C ASN A 203 -10.55 17.21 -21.56
N ILE A 204 -10.03 17.80 -22.64
CA ILE A 204 -10.64 17.71 -23.98
C ILE A 204 -10.69 16.24 -24.44
N ILE A 205 -9.59 15.52 -24.28
CA ILE A 205 -9.50 14.09 -24.63
C ILE A 205 -10.44 13.27 -23.73
N ALA A 206 -10.43 13.53 -22.41
CA ALA A 206 -11.30 12.84 -21.46
C ALA A 206 -12.78 13.03 -21.78
N ASP A 207 -13.21 14.25 -22.13
CA ASP A 207 -14.61 14.54 -22.49
C ASP A 207 -14.99 13.86 -23.81
N LYS A 208 -14.09 13.81 -24.79
CA LYS A 208 -14.31 13.05 -26.03
C LYS A 208 -14.48 11.56 -25.75
N LEU A 209 -13.63 10.96 -24.90
CA LEU A 209 -13.75 9.56 -24.51
C LEU A 209 -15.05 9.28 -23.74
N ARG A 210 -15.46 10.19 -22.85
CA ARG A 210 -16.75 10.09 -22.14
C ARG A 210 -17.93 10.13 -23.12
N SER A 211 -17.88 10.99 -24.15
CA SER A 211 -18.93 11.07 -25.19
C SER A 211 -19.02 9.77 -26.01
N LEU A 212 -17.94 8.98 -26.07
CA LEU A 212 -17.92 7.68 -26.73
C LEU A 212 -18.34 6.52 -25.80
N GLY A 213 -18.79 6.84 -24.56
CA GLY A 213 -19.32 5.86 -23.61
C GLY A 213 -18.28 5.25 -22.66
N TYR A 214 -17.04 5.74 -22.64
CA TYR A 214 -16.04 5.25 -21.70
C TYR A 214 -16.16 5.95 -20.33
N THR A 215 -15.99 5.17 -19.25
CA THR A 215 -15.81 5.74 -17.92
C THR A 215 -14.35 6.16 -17.75
N VAL A 216 -14.13 7.46 -17.50
CA VAL A 216 -12.78 8.05 -17.53
C VAL A 216 -12.54 8.88 -16.29
N HIS A 217 -11.39 8.64 -15.64
CA HIS A 217 -10.85 9.45 -14.54
C HIS A 217 -9.64 10.23 -15.02
N THR A 218 -9.45 11.44 -14.49
CA THR A 218 -8.30 12.31 -14.81
C THR A 218 -7.43 12.54 -13.60
N ASP A 219 -6.14 12.88 -13.82
CA ASP A 219 -5.14 13.22 -12.79
C ASP A 219 -4.96 12.13 -11.71
N ILE A 220 -4.73 10.90 -12.15
CA ILE A 220 -4.64 9.72 -11.29
C ILE A 220 -3.26 9.64 -10.64
N GLY A 221 -3.24 9.53 -9.31
CA GLY A 221 -2.04 9.43 -8.49
C GLY A 221 -1.71 10.70 -7.72
N CYS A 222 -1.00 10.54 -6.61
CA CYS A 222 -0.59 11.63 -5.71
C CYS A 222 0.92 11.89 -5.69
N SER A 223 1.69 11.09 -6.43
CA SER A 223 3.15 11.20 -6.54
C SER A 223 3.59 12.07 -7.72
N GLY A 224 4.89 12.20 -7.91
CA GLY A 224 5.47 12.89 -9.07
C GLY A 224 5.17 12.19 -10.41
N TYR A 225 4.84 10.89 -10.38
CA TYR A 225 4.46 10.12 -11.57
C TYR A 225 2.95 9.90 -11.56
N LYS A 226 2.25 10.67 -12.37
CA LYS A 226 0.80 10.63 -12.51
C LYS A 226 0.41 10.07 -13.87
N ILE A 227 -0.81 9.54 -13.93
CA ILE A 227 -1.50 9.21 -15.17
C ILE A 227 -2.50 10.34 -15.45
N ASP A 228 -2.44 10.93 -16.64
CA ASP A 228 -3.31 12.05 -16.98
C ASP A 228 -4.76 11.62 -17.16
N ILE A 229 -4.99 10.47 -17.82
CA ILE A 229 -6.32 9.93 -18.07
C ILE A 229 -6.28 8.41 -17.87
N GLY A 230 -7.17 7.86 -17.06
CA GLY A 230 -7.36 6.41 -16.89
C GLY A 230 -8.72 5.98 -17.39
N ILE A 231 -8.75 4.99 -18.26
CA ILE A 231 -9.98 4.38 -18.76
C ILE A 231 -10.32 3.19 -17.88
N VAL A 232 -11.50 3.20 -17.28
CA VAL A 232 -11.99 2.14 -16.40
C VAL A 232 -12.33 0.88 -17.21
N ASP A 233 -12.03 -0.27 -16.66
CA ASP A 233 -12.37 -1.56 -17.28
C ASP A 233 -13.89 -1.78 -17.24
N THR A 234 -14.48 -2.15 -18.37
CA THR A 234 -15.93 -2.38 -18.49
C THR A 234 -16.39 -3.65 -17.79
N GLU A 235 -15.51 -4.63 -17.62
CA GLU A 235 -15.81 -5.92 -16.98
C GLU A 235 -15.53 -5.87 -15.46
N ASN A 236 -14.52 -5.10 -15.06
CA ASN A 236 -14.16 -4.89 -13.66
C ASN A 236 -14.00 -3.41 -13.38
N THR A 237 -15.07 -2.77 -12.92
CA THR A 237 -15.10 -1.34 -12.61
C THR A 237 -14.17 -0.89 -11.49
N SER A 238 -13.53 -1.82 -10.79
CA SER A 238 -12.50 -1.54 -9.79
C SER A 238 -11.11 -1.36 -10.40
N ASN A 239 -10.93 -1.66 -11.69
CA ASN A 239 -9.64 -1.64 -12.37
C ASN A 239 -9.61 -0.65 -13.53
N TYR A 240 -8.42 -0.18 -13.88
CA TYR A 240 -8.19 0.54 -15.12
C TYR A 240 -7.73 -0.43 -16.22
N GLN A 241 -8.28 -0.26 -17.40
CA GLN A 241 -7.86 -1.04 -18.57
C GLN A 241 -6.73 -0.35 -19.35
N LEU A 242 -6.65 0.97 -19.35
CA LEU A 242 -5.62 1.73 -20.05
C LEU A 242 -5.32 3.04 -19.33
N GLY A 243 -4.05 3.41 -19.23
CA GLY A 243 -3.58 4.71 -18.81
C GLY A 243 -3.09 5.53 -19.98
N ILE A 244 -3.47 6.80 -20.05
CA ILE A 244 -3.03 7.74 -21.09
C ILE A 244 -2.17 8.81 -20.46
N ILE A 245 -1.04 9.12 -21.07
CA ILE A 245 -0.13 10.19 -20.69
C ILE A 245 -0.07 11.19 -21.86
N CYS A 246 -0.31 12.47 -21.54
CA CYS A 246 -0.24 13.57 -22.47
C CYS A 246 1.01 14.43 -22.23
N ASP A 247 1.43 15.22 -23.22
CA ASP A 247 2.52 16.20 -23.09
C ASP A 247 2.08 17.53 -22.46
N GLY A 248 1.03 17.47 -21.62
CA GLY A 248 0.40 18.59 -20.96
C GLY A 248 1.11 19.05 -19.67
N LYS A 249 0.29 19.34 -18.65
CA LYS A 249 0.74 19.94 -17.38
C LYS A 249 1.72 19.04 -16.60
N ASN A 250 1.42 17.76 -16.48
CA ASN A 250 2.26 16.81 -15.71
C ASN A 250 3.58 16.54 -16.42
N TYR A 251 3.57 16.44 -17.74
CA TYR A 251 4.76 16.28 -18.57
C TYR A 251 5.76 17.44 -18.38
N LYS A 252 5.27 18.68 -18.35
CA LYS A 252 6.11 19.89 -18.16
C LYS A 252 6.69 20.01 -16.75
N ARG A 253 6.07 19.40 -15.74
CA ARG A 253 6.56 19.41 -14.35
C ARG A 253 7.78 18.50 -14.11
N THR A 254 7.99 17.50 -14.94
CA THR A 254 9.14 16.59 -14.82
C THR A 254 10.41 17.23 -15.35
N LYS A 255 11.44 17.30 -14.51
CA LYS A 255 12.64 18.12 -14.78
C LYS A 255 13.52 17.59 -15.91
N THR A 256 13.63 16.26 -16.09
CA THR A 256 14.53 15.68 -17.10
C THR A 256 13.79 14.85 -18.14
N ALA A 257 14.31 14.82 -19.38
CA ALA A 257 13.76 13.98 -20.44
C ALA A 257 13.86 12.48 -20.09
N ARG A 258 14.96 12.07 -19.44
CA ARG A 258 15.14 10.68 -18.98
C ARG A 258 14.05 10.24 -18.01
N ASP A 259 13.69 11.10 -17.04
CA ASP A 259 12.64 10.81 -16.07
C ASP A 259 11.28 10.65 -16.75
N ARG A 260 10.98 11.51 -17.73
CA ARG A 260 9.71 11.47 -18.47
C ARG A 260 9.59 10.24 -19.38
N GLU A 261 10.65 9.95 -20.16
CA GLU A 261 10.57 8.99 -21.25
C GLU A 261 10.90 7.57 -20.80
N ILE A 262 11.81 7.41 -19.85
CA ILE A 262 12.33 6.11 -19.44
C ILE A 262 11.84 5.75 -18.05
N VAL A 263 12.14 6.57 -17.03
CA VAL A 263 11.90 6.19 -15.64
C VAL A 263 10.40 6.10 -15.33
N GLN A 264 9.62 7.12 -15.70
CA GLN A 264 8.18 7.13 -15.48
C GLN A 264 7.49 5.96 -16.19
N ASN A 265 7.81 5.71 -17.46
CA ASN A 265 7.22 4.60 -18.21
C ASN A 265 7.56 3.23 -17.60
N ASN A 266 8.83 3.03 -17.22
CA ASN A 266 9.25 1.75 -16.64
C ASN A 266 8.60 1.51 -15.27
N VAL A 267 8.51 2.54 -14.42
CA VAL A 267 7.84 2.44 -13.12
C VAL A 267 6.35 2.13 -13.29
N LEU A 268 5.66 2.83 -14.18
CA LEU A 268 4.23 2.60 -14.39
C LEU A 268 3.95 1.22 -15.01
N LYS A 269 4.79 0.77 -15.94
CA LYS A 269 4.69 -0.59 -16.50
C LYS A 269 4.98 -1.67 -15.45
N ALA A 270 5.97 -1.46 -14.58
CA ALA A 270 6.27 -2.38 -13.47
C ALA A 270 5.12 -2.46 -12.45
N LEU A 271 4.31 -1.40 -12.34
CA LEU A 271 3.08 -1.37 -11.55
C LEU A 271 1.86 -2.00 -12.27
N GLY A 272 2.05 -2.55 -13.47
CA GLY A 272 0.99 -3.21 -14.24
C GLY A 272 0.19 -2.31 -15.17
N TRP A 273 0.57 -1.03 -15.33
CA TRP A 273 -0.12 -0.14 -16.25
C TRP A 273 0.18 -0.46 -17.72
N ASP A 274 -0.85 -0.55 -18.54
CA ASP A 274 -0.76 -0.36 -19.97
C ASP A 274 -0.85 1.13 -20.27
N ILE A 275 0.21 1.69 -20.88
CA ILE A 275 0.33 3.12 -21.12
C ILE A 275 0.25 3.41 -22.60
N TYR A 276 -0.63 4.33 -22.97
CA TYR A 276 -0.70 4.96 -24.28
C TYR A 276 -0.31 6.43 -24.18
N ARG A 277 0.57 6.89 -25.06
CA ARG A 277 1.00 8.28 -25.06
C ARG A 277 0.33 9.05 -26.19
N ILE A 278 -0.16 10.25 -25.87
CA ILE A 278 -0.75 11.18 -26.83
C ILE A 278 0.08 12.46 -26.83
N TRP A 279 0.50 12.86 -28.00
CA TRP A 279 1.13 14.17 -28.17
C TRP A 279 0.04 15.19 -28.56
N THR A 280 0.15 16.42 -28.04
CA THR A 280 -0.80 17.50 -28.32
C THR A 280 -0.94 17.76 -29.81
N MET A 281 0.17 17.68 -30.57
CA MET A 281 0.15 17.89 -32.03
C MET A 281 -0.66 16.81 -32.74
N ASP A 282 -0.45 15.54 -32.41
CA ASP A 282 -1.19 14.42 -33.02
C ASP A 282 -2.69 14.56 -32.78
N TRP A 283 -3.08 14.98 -31.56
CA TRP A 283 -4.47 15.22 -31.23
C TRP A 283 -5.11 16.34 -32.07
N TRP A 284 -4.40 17.43 -32.28
CA TRP A 284 -4.94 18.56 -33.05
C TRP A 284 -4.96 18.30 -34.55
N GLU A 285 -3.99 17.56 -35.08
CA GLU A 285 -3.92 17.24 -36.50
C GLU A 285 -4.88 16.12 -36.90
N LYS A 286 -4.99 15.06 -36.05
CA LYS A 286 -5.68 13.82 -36.40
C LYS A 286 -6.43 13.19 -35.21
N PRO A 287 -7.41 13.88 -34.63
CA PRO A 287 -8.11 13.42 -33.45
C PRO A 287 -8.79 12.05 -33.61
N ASP A 288 -9.34 11.77 -34.80
CA ASP A 288 -10.05 10.51 -35.07
C ASP A 288 -9.08 9.32 -35.19
N GLU A 289 -7.86 9.52 -35.72
CA GLU A 289 -6.82 8.49 -35.76
C GLU A 289 -6.33 8.16 -34.33
N VAL A 290 -6.16 9.18 -33.46
CA VAL A 290 -5.78 8.99 -32.07
C VAL A 290 -6.85 8.20 -31.32
N ILE A 291 -8.12 8.53 -31.50
CA ILE A 291 -9.23 7.78 -30.90
C ILE A 291 -9.26 6.33 -31.39
N ALA A 292 -9.10 6.08 -32.68
CA ALA A 292 -9.07 4.73 -33.24
C ALA A 292 -7.89 3.91 -32.63
N ALA A 293 -6.73 4.52 -32.48
CA ALA A 293 -5.57 3.87 -31.86
C ALA A 293 -5.78 3.55 -30.38
N ILE A 294 -6.47 4.42 -29.62
CA ILE A 294 -6.87 4.15 -28.23
C ILE A 294 -7.82 2.94 -28.18
N GLN A 295 -8.82 2.90 -29.06
CA GLN A 295 -9.78 1.79 -29.13
C GLN A 295 -9.11 0.47 -29.49
N GLU A 296 -8.15 0.49 -30.40
CA GLU A 296 -7.32 -0.69 -30.74
C GLU A 296 -6.46 -1.16 -29.56
N ALA A 297 -5.86 -0.23 -28.80
CA ALA A 297 -5.09 -0.56 -27.59
C ALA A 297 -5.97 -1.25 -26.54
N ILE A 298 -7.19 -0.77 -26.35
CA ILE A 298 -8.19 -1.38 -25.48
C ILE A 298 -8.57 -2.79 -25.94
N ALA A 299 -8.80 -2.98 -27.25
CA ALA A 299 -9.19 -4.24 -27.83
C ALA A 299 -8.07 -5.30 -27.70
N ARG A 300 -6.81 -4.90 -27.92
CA ARG A 300 -5.63 -5.79 -27.74
C ARG A 300 -5.54 -6.34 -26.31
N LYS A 301 -5.81 -5.53 -25.31
CA LYS A 301 -5.78 -5.98 -23.90
C LYS A 301 -6.87 -7.00 -23.60
N LYS A 302 -8.08 -6.81 -24.15
CA LYS A 302 -9.17 -7.78 -24.01
C LYS A 302 -8.80 -9.14 -24.59
N SER A 303 -8.21 -9.15 -25.79
CA SER A 303 -7.76 -10.40 -26.46
C SER A 303 -6.66 -11.12 -25.66
N SER A 304 -5.72 -10.39 -25.06
CA SER A 304 -4.64 -10.98 -24.24
C SER A 304 -5.16 -11.60 -22.95
N LYS A 305 -6.19 -11.01 -22.31
CA LYS A 305 -6.84 -11.58 -21.11
C LYS A 305 -7.58 -12.88 -21.43
N VAL A 306 -8.27 -12.97 -22.58
CA VAL A 306 -9.00 -14.18 -23.00
C VAL A 306 -8.03 -15.33 -23.26
N ASN A 307 -6.90 -15.08 -23.91
CA ASN A 307 -5.89 -16.13 -24.18
C ASN A 307 -5.19 -16.62 -22.90
N ALA A 308 -4.96 -15.76 -21.91
CA ALA A 308 -4.36 -16.15 -20.62
C ALA A 308 -5.30 -17.04 -19.79
N GLN A 309 -6.61 -16.85 -19.88
CA GLN A 309 -7.60 -17.69 -19.21
C GLN A 309 -7.81 -19.06 -19.88
N THR A 310 -7.58 -19.15 -21.20
CA THR A 310 -7.73 -20.40 -21.95
C THR A 310 -6.53 -21.34 -21.76
N THR A 311 -5.34 -20.81 -21.44
CA THR A 311 -4.13 -21.62 -21.22
C THR A 311 -4.09 -22.29 -19.83
N THR A 312 -4.86 -21.79 -18.87
CA THR A 312 -4.90 -22.35 -17.50
C THR A 312 -5.90 -23.51 -17.35
N THR A 313 -6.72 -23.78 -18.37
CA THR A 313 -7.76 -24.84 -18.30
C THR A 313 -7.38 -26.10 -19.09
N THR A 314 -6.22 -26.18 -19.72
CA THR A 314 -5.85 -27.29 -20.63
C THR A 314 -4.70 -28.18 -20.12
N GLU A 315 -4.22 -28.01 -18.88
CA GLU A 315 -3.16 -28.87 -18.32
C GLU A 315 -3.61 -29.68 -17.08
N ILE A 316 -4.79 -30.26 -17.14
CA ILE A 316 -5.16 -31.37 -16.24
C ILE A 316 -5.92 -32.40 -17.09
N ASP A 317 -5.21 -33.16 -17.89
CA ASP A 317 -5.51 -34.57 -18.17
C ASP A 317 -4.40 -35.23 -18.98
N SER A 318 -4.04 -36.43 -18.52
CA SER A 318 -3.18 -37.40 -19.18
C SER A 318 -1.67 -37.40 -18.87
N ALA A 319 -1.32 -38.18 -17.84
CA ALA A 319 -0.09 -38.95 -17.83
C ALA A 319 -0.40 -40.44 -17.70
N PRO A 320 0.09 -41.32 -18.58
CA PRO A 320 0.20 -42.74 -18.27
C PRO A 320 1.59 -43.08 -17.76
N MET A 321 1.60 -43.86 -16.69
CA MET A 321 2.75 -44.60 -16.18
C MET A 321 3.32 -45.53 -17.24
N THR A 322 4.65 -45.52 -17.40
CA THR A 322 5.41 -46.75 -17.73
C THR A 322 6.77 -46.68 -17.06
N ALA A 323 7.01 -47.72 -16.27
CA ALA A 323 8.31 -48.04 -15.69
C ALA A 323 9.16 -48.76 -16.72
N GLU A 324 10.46 -48.42 -16.75
CA GLU A 324 11.48 -49.39 -17.10
C GLU A 324 12.84 -49.02 -16.50
N LYS A 325 13.47 -50.08 -16.02
CA LYS A 325 14.76 -50.18 -15.32
C LYS A 325 15.93 -50.26 -16.30
N GLU A 326 17.10 -50.11 -15.72
CA GLU A 326 18.47 -50.55 -16.18
C GLU A 326 19.37 -49.37 -16.55
N SER A 327 20.64 -49.34 -16.21
CA SER A 327 21.62 -50.07 -15.42
C SER A 327 22.93 -49.26 -15.44
N VAL A 328 23.60 -49.20 -14.30
CA VAL A 328 25.05 -49.31 -14.08
C VAL A 328 26.02 -48.94 -15.23
N ASN A 329 26.90 -47.99 -15.06
CA ASN A 329 28.33 -48.24 -15.06
C ASN A 329 29.21 -47.13 -14.49
N LYS A 330 30.25 -47.57 -13.90
CA LYS A 330 31.36 -47.06 -13.09
C LYS A 330 32.43 -46.31 -13.90
N GLU A 331 33.27 -45.68 -13.06
CA GLU A 331 34.70 -45.34 -13.25
C GLU A 331 34.97 -43.91 -13.68
N SER A 332 35.91 -43.17 -13.14
CA SER A 332 36.99 -43.37 -12.11
C SER A 332 37.64 -42.00 -11.85
N THR A 333 38.04 -41.80 -10.64
CA THR A 333 39.28 -41.18 -10.12
C THR A 333 39.86 -39.93 -10.83
N ASP A 334 40.02 -38.79 -10.10
CA ASP A 334 41.34 -38.45 -9.62
C ASP A 334 41.35 -37.41 -8.50
N LYS A 335 42.30 -37.61 -7.64
CA LYS A 335 42.65 -36.85 -6.42
C LYS A 335 43.53 -35.64 -6.79
N GLU A 336 43.46 -34.59 -5.99
CA GLU A 336 44.59 -33.88 -5.39
C GLU A 336 44.10 -32.58 -4.72
N LYS A 337 44.38 -32.43 -3.59
CA LYS A 337 45.35 -31.95 -2.58
C LYS A 337 44.86 -30.75 -1.78
N ILE A 338 44.86 -31.07 -0.53
CA ILE A 338 44.84 -30.29 0.68
C ILE A 338 45.87 -29.13 0.66
N THR A 339 45.49 -27.93 1.12
CA THR A 339 46.39 -27.11 1.92
C THR A 339 45.60 -26.43 3.04
N LYS A 340 46.03 -26.73 4.26
CA LYS A 340 45.68 -26.10 5.51
C LYS A 340 46.46 -24.79 5.63
N GLU A 341 45.84 -23.73 6.17
CA GLU A 341 46.57 -22.74 6.97
C GLU A 341 45.76 -22.32 8.20
N GLU A 342 46.49 -22.21 9.28
CA GLU A 342 46.09 -22.03 10.66
C GLU A 342 45.82 -20.55 11.04
N PRO A 343 45.34 -20.30 12.28
CA PRO A 343 44.75 -19.01 12.69
C PRO A 343 45.83 -18.06 13.26
N ILE A 344 45.58 -16.76 13.08
CA ILE A 344 46.41 -15.67 13.67
C ILE A 344 45.70 -15.14 14.92
N LYS A 345 46.55 -15.05 15.96
CA LYS A 345 46.29 -14.69 17.34
C LYS A 345 45.76 -13.26 17.55
N GLU A 346 44.98 -13.15 18.63
CA GLU A 346 44.73 -11.94 19.40
C GLU A 346 46.02 -11.23 19.85
N GLU A 347 46.05 -9.92 19.74
CA GLU A 347 46.92 -9.07 20.54
C GLU A 347 46.12 -7.86 21.07
N SER A 348 45.96 -7.90 22.38
CA SER A 348 45.47 -6.86 23.24
C SER A 348 46.46 -5.68 23.33
N ILE A 349 45.97 -4.46 23.13
CA ILE A 349 46.67 -3.26 23.62
C ILE A 349 45.74 -2.49 24.55
N LYS A 350 46.24 -2.41 25.81
CA LYS A 350 45.71 -1.56 26.88
C LYS A 350 46.29 -0.14 26.78
N GLU A 351 45.53 0.77 27.39
CA GLU A 351 45.96 2.02 28.04
C GLU A 351 46.30 3.24 27.16
N ALA A 352 45.56 4.36 27.30
CA ALA A 352 45.89 5.39 28.29
C ALA A 352 44.85 6.53 28.28
N VAL A 353 44.30 6.83 29.47
CA VAL A 353 43.75 8.14 29.84
C VAL A 353 44.91 9.02 30.27
N PRO A 354 44.92 10.33 29.96
CA PRO A 354 44.97 11.30 31.08
C PRO A 354 44.19 12.59 30.86
N THR A 355 43.64 13.02 31.99
CA THR A 355 43.21 14.32 32.55
C THR A 355 42.24 15.16 31.73
#